data_d58a199d2c016cf1c4e0edc3a751a6fa
#
_entry.id   d58a199d2c016cf1c4e0edc3a751a6fa
#
_cell.length_a   1.000
_cell.length_b   1.000
_cell.length_c   1.000
_cell.angle_alpha   90.00
_cell.angle_beta   90.00
_cell.angle_gamma   90.00
#
_symmetry.space_group_name_H-M   'P 1'
#
loop_
_entity.id
_entity.type
_entity.pdbx_description
1 polymer ?
#
loop_
_entity_poly.entity_id
_entity_poly.type
_entity_poly.pdbx_seq_one_letter_code
_entity_poly.pdbx_strand_id
1 'polypeptide(L)'
;MVLPNGDYLVACSGVFVKSGEKSGVTYFCSKDKGKTWKVLSENNGYISFYNLFMHDDVLYSMGTEGWGGNSRNVIIRRSDDGGISWTFPRDSLSEGVIKCGKFSTAPVPVVIYNGRIWRAMETGVKGEVPRAFVMSAPIDSNLMKAESWVSTNGIAFNSEWFDKKLVVKQWVEGNVVIAPNGKLVDVIRVDNWTNGNMAAILTVEDSNTLVFNPKEDIINFPGGGKKIHNPV
;
A
#
# COMPACT_ATOMS: atom_id res chain seq x y z
N MET A 1 -5.67 9.21 -10.62
CA MET A 1 -6.77 9.83 -9.88
C MET A 1 -7.28 11.06 -10.61
N VAL A 2 -8.47 11.56 -10.27
CA VAL A 2 -8.99 12.84 -10.75
C VAL A 2 -8.78 13.88 -9.65
N LEU A 3 -8.18 15.02 -9.99
CA LEU A 3 -8.00 16.14 -9.08
C LEU A 3 -9.29 16.97 -8.96
N PRO A 4 -9.46 17.80 -7.92
CA PRO A 4 -10.67 18.63 -7.74
C PRO A 4 -10.98 19.56 -8.91
N ASN A 5 -9.96 20.02 -9.64
CA ASN A 5 -10.11 20.85 -10.85
C ASN A 5 -10.52 20.06 -12.11
N GLY A 6 -10.68 18.75 -12.02
CA GLY A 6 -11.04 17.85 -13.11
C GLY A 6 -9.87 17.31 -13.94
N ASP A 7 -8.64 17.71 -13.64
CA ASP A 7 -7.44 17.18 -14.28
C ASP A 7 -7.17 15.73 -13.82
N TYR A 8 -6.60 14.92 -14.70
CA TYR A 8 -6.18 13.56 -14.35
C TYR A 8 -4.70 13.57 -13.95
N LEU A 9 -4.39 12.94 -12.84
CA LEU A 9 -3.03 12.75 -12.32
C LEU A 9 -2.67 11.26 -12.31
N VAL A 10 -1.53 10.93 -12.88
CA VAL A 10 -0.91 9.60 -12.85
C VAL A 10 0.51 9.74 -12.33
N ALA A 11 0.92 8.80 -11.48
CA ALA A 11 2.27 8.72 -10.98
C ALA A 11 2.88 7.37 -11.35
N CYS A 12 4.12 7.38 -11.85
CA CYS A 12 4.87 6.20 -12.28
C CYS A 12 6.25 6.17 -11.64
N SER A 13 6.63 5.05 -11.02
CA SER A 13 7.99 4.84 -10.52
C SER A 13 8.89 4.27 -11.60
N GLY A 14 10.17 4.70 -11.64
CA GLY A 14 11.20 4.13 -12.51
C GLY A 14 11.04 4.45 -14.00
N VAL A 15 10.16 5.36 -14.36
CA VAL A 15 10.03 5.84 -15.74
C VAL A 15 11.18 6.81 -16.00
N PHE A 16 11.90 6.64 -17.11
CA PHE A 16 13.01 7.49 -17.55
C PHE A 16 14.31 7.48 -16.71
N VAL A 17 14.56 6.42 -15.94
CA VAL A 17 15.84 6.29 -15.25
C VAL A 17 16.92 5.87 -16.23
N LYS A 18 17.94 6.71 -16.43
CA LYS A 18 19.18 6.29 -17.09
C LYS A 18 19.91 5.28 -16.20
N SER A 19 20.60 4.32 -16.83
CA SER A 19 21.41 3.35 -16.10
C SER A 19 22.36 4.04 -15.12
N GLY A 20 22.25 3.72 -13.82
CA GLY A 20 23.07 4.30 -12.75
C GLY A 20 22.44 5.45 -11.96
N GLU A 21 21.29 5.99 -12.37
CA GLU A 21 20.56 7.00 -11.60
C GLU A 21 19.58 6.35 -10.61
N LYS A 22 19.33 7.01 -9.47
CA LYS A 22 18.29 6.56 -8.53
C LYS A 22 16.94 6.79 -9.17
N SER A 23 16.13 5.74 -9.24
CA SER A 23 14.76 5.84 -9.74
C SER A 23 13.93 6.78 -8.85
N GLY A 24 13.24 7.71 -9.48
CA GLY A 24 12.28 8.60 -8.84
C GLY A 24 10.84 8.24 -9.16
N VAL A 25 9.94 9.16 -8.87
CA VAL A 25 8.54 9.13 -9.30
C VAL A 25 8.32 10.27 -10.29
N THR A 26 7.80 9.93 -11.47
CA THR A 26 7.36 10.91 -12.46
C THR A 26 5.84 11.04 -12.37
N TYR A 27 5.37 12.26 -12.24
CA TYR A 27 3.95 12.60 -12.23
C TYR A 27 3.54 13.16 -13.59
N PHE A 28 2.44 12.65 -14.13
CA PHE A 28 1.86 13.09 -15.39
C PHE A 28 0.49 13.67 -15.14
N CYS A 29 0.18 14.78 -15.83
CA CYS A 29 -1.13 15.42 -15.79
C CYS A 29 -1.77 15.41 -17.17
N SER A 30 -3.07 15.17 -17.22
CA SER A 30 -3.91 15.33 -18.41
C SER A 30 -5.05 16.31 -18.10
N LYS A 31 -5.20 17.33 -18.96
CA LYS A 31 -6.28 18.32 -18.87
C LYS A 31 -7.45 18.04 -19.81
N ASP A 32 -7.38 16.95 -20.56
CA ASP A 32 -8.33 16.56 -21.61
C ASP A 32 -8.89 15.16 -21.41
N LYS A 33 -9.06 14.76 -20.14
CA LYS A 33 -9.60 13.47 -19.70
C LYS A 33 -8.82 12.27 -20.24
N GLY A 34 -7.48 12.37 -20.23
CA GLY A 34 -6.57 11.29 -20.57
C GLY A 34 -6.24 11.16 -22.05
N LYS A 35 -6.68 12.08 -22.91
CA LYS A 35 -6.33 12.04 -24.34
C LYS A 35 -4.88 12.41 -24.58
N THR A 36 -4.37 13.42 -23.86
CA THR A 36 -2.95 13.78 -23.89
C THR A 36 -2.40 13.90 -22.47
N TRP A 37 -1.10 13.65 -22.32
CA TRP A 37 -0.41 13.65 -21.04
C TRP A 37 0.87 14.47 -21.12
N LYS A 38 1.13 15.25 -20.09
CA LYS A 38 2.36 16.01 -19.92
C LYS A 38 3.02 15.66 -18.61
N VAL A 39 4.35 15.65 -18.59
CA VAL A 39 5.10 15.57 -17.33
C VAL A 39 4.75 16.79 -16.49
N LEU A 40 4.25 16.55 -15.28
CA LEU A 40 3.93 17.59 -14.32
C LEU A 40 5.14 17.87 -13.42
N SER A 41 5.74 16.80 -12.89
CA SER A 41 6.92 16.88 -12.04
C SER A 41 7.68 15.55 -12.00
N GLU A 42 8.97 15.65 -11.66
CA GLU A 42 9.86 14.52 -11.43
C GLU A 42 10.47 14.68 -10.05
N ASN A 43 10.37 13.64 -9.23
CA ASN A 43 10.88 13.66 -7.85
C ASN A 43 11.96 12.60 -7.64
N ASN A 44 13.10 13.03 -7.14
CA ASN A 44 14.29 12.21 -6.87
C ASN A 44 14.12 11.41 -5.57
N GLY A 45 13.06 10.71 -5.39
CA GLY A 45 12.89 9.92 -4.21
C GLY A 45 12.01 8.72 -4.47
N TYR A 46 12.57 7.56 -4.22
CA TYR A 46 11.89 6.33 -4.50
C TYR A 46 10.83 6.01 -3.43
N ILE A 47 9.59 5.83 -3.87
CA ILE A 47 8.49 5.26 -3.09
C ILE A 47 7.90 4.08 -3.87
N SER A 48 7.75 2.93 -3.21
CA SER A 48 7.16 1.72 -3.78
C SER A 48 5.74 1.54 -3.30
N PHE A 49 4.93 0.87 -4.11
CA PHE A 49 3.57 0.47 -3.73
C PHE A 49 2.72 1.61 -3.19
N TYR A 50 2.94 2.81 -3.74
CA TYR A 50 2.23 4.00 -3.30
C TYR A 50 0.84 4.12 -3.93
N ASN A 51 -0.01 4.83 -3.23
CA ASN A 51 -1.31 5.27 -3.68
C ASN A 51 -1.43 6.78 -3.49
N LEU A 52 -2.06 7.44 -4.44
CA LEU A 52 -2.41 8.87 -4.37
C LEU A 52 -3.81 9.01 -3.79
N PHE A 53 -3.99 9.94 -2.87
CA PHE A 53 -5.30 10.27 -2.33
C PHE A 53 -5.39 11.75 -1.96
N MET A 54 -6.61 12.28 -1.96
CA MET A 54 -6.91 13.64 -1.50
C MET A 54 -7.50 13.57 -0.10
N HIS A 55 -7.10 14.51 0.76
CA HIS A 55 -7.71 14.78 2.05
C HIS A 55 -7.57 16.25 2.38
N ASP A 56 -8.69 16.91 2.74
CA ASP A 56 -8.77 18.36 3.04
C ASP A 56 -8.08 19.22 1.96
N ASP A 57 -8.44 18.98 0.70
CA ASP A 57 -7.88 19.65 -0.49
C ASP A 57 -6.37 19.50 -0.68
N VAL A 58 -5.71 18.67 0.12
CA VAL A 58 -4.29 18.36 0.03
C VAL A 58 -4.10 17.00 -0.63
N LEU A 59 -3.10 16.92 -1.51
CA LEU A 59 -2.74 15.69 -2.19
C LEU A 59 -1.66 14.94 -1.40
N TYR A 60 -1.89 13.67 -1.16
CA TYR A 60 -0.97 12.77 -0.47
C TYR A 60 -0.58 11.58 -1.36
N SER A 61 0.61 11.04 -1.06
CA SER A 61 1.11 9.77 -1.60
C SER A 61 1.64 8.94 -0.44
N MET A 62 1.08 7.74 -0.22
CA MET A 62 1.49 6.84 0.87
C MET A 62 1.94 5.50 0.31
N GLY A 63 3.07 5.00 0.79
CA GLY A 63 3.65 3.71 0.38
C GLY A 63 4.86 3.34 1.22
N THR A 64 5.81 2.59 0.64
CA THR A 64 7.05 2.21 1.31
C THR A 64 8.27 2.83 0.64
N GLU A 65 9.28 3.16 1.43
CA GLU A 65 10.54 3.72 0.93
C GLU A 65 11.35 2.66 0.17
N GLY A 66 11.80 3.01 -1.01
CA GLY A 66 12.87 2.35 -1.75
C GLY A 66 12.62 0.92 -2.27
N TRP A 67 13.49 0.52 -3.20
CA TRP A 67 13.65 -0.87 -3.66
C TRP A 67 14.99 -1.40 -3.19
N GLY A 68 14.99 -2.63 -2.64
CA GLY A 68 16.23 -3.39 -2.42
C GLY A 68 17.14 -2.90 -1.29
N GLY A 69 16.79 -1.83 -0.59
CA GLY A 69 17.50 -1.35 0.59
C GLY A 69 17.25 -2.19 1.84
N ASN A 70 18.07 -1.97 2.88
CA ASN A 70 17.87 -2.61 4.19
C ASN A 70 16.69 -2.03 4.97
N SER A 71 16.17 -0.87 4.58
CA SER A 71 15.02 -0.19 5.15
C SER A 71 13.93 -0.05 4.11
N ARG A 72 12.68 -0.29 4.51
CA ARG A 72 11.46 -0.02 3.75
C ARG A 72 10.44 0.61 4.68
N ASN A 73 10.79 1.77 5.20
CA ASN A 73 9.89 2.51 6.08
C ASN A 73 8.56 2.77 5.38
N VAL A 74 7.47 2.79 6.15
CA VAL A 74 6.21 3.34 5.66
C VAL A 74 6.36 4.85 5.61
N ILE A 75 6.14 5.43 4.45
CA ILE A 75 6.23 6.87 4.23
C ILE A 75 4.96 7.44 3.63
N ILE A 76 4.70 8.69 3.97
CA ILE A 76 3.68 9.52 3.35
C ILE A 76 4.34 10.81 2.85
N ARG A 77 3.88 11.32 1.72
CA ARG A 77 4.29 12.59 1.14
C ARG A 77 3.09 13.47 0.95
N ARG A 78 3.30 14.76 0.99
CA ARG A 78 2.29 15.78 0.83
C ARG A 78 2.65 16.72 -0.31
N SER A 79 1.65 17.12 -1.07
CA SER A 79 1.73 18.16 -2.09
C SER A 79 0.59 19.15 -1.88
N ASP A 80 0.94 20.42 -1.74
CA ASP A 80 -0.01 21.53 -1.56
C ASP A 80 -0.32 22.25 -2.89
N ASP A 81 0.26 21.80 -4.00
CA ASP A 81 0.22 22.45 -5.31
C ASP A 81 -0.24 21.49 -6.43
N GLY A 82 -1.03 20.48 -6.08
CA GLY A 82 -1.61 19.53 -7.04
C GLY A 82 -0.62 18.56 -7.66
N GLY A 83 0.49 18.28 -7.00
CA GLY A 83 1.49 17.28 -7.44
C GLY A 83 2.70 17.88 -8.15
N ILE A 84 2.86 19.20 -8.17
CA ILE A 84 4.03 19.87 -8.75
C ILE A 84 5.24 19.71 -7.83
N SER A 85 5.06 19.93 -6.54
CA SER A 85 6.10 19.68 -5.54
C SER A 85 5.60 18.73 -4.44
N TRP A 86 6.54 18.04 -3.79
CA TRP A 86 6.25 17.03 -2.78
C TRP A 86 7.20 17.15 -1.61
N THR A 87 6.69 16.97 -0.40
CA THR A 87 7.54 16.75 0.77
C THR A 87 8.34 15.46 0.58
N PHE A 88 9.54 15.42 1.16
CA PHE A 88 10.41 14.27 1.04
C PHE A 88 11.10 13.99 2.38
N PRO A 89 10.83 12.83 3.03
CA PRO A 89 11.57 12.41 4.21
C PRO A 89 13.06 12.22 3.88
N ARG A 90 13.95 12.80 4.66
CA ARG A 90 15.41 12.73 4.47
C ARG A 90 16.05 11.64 5.31
N ASP A 91 15.46 11.34 6.44
CA ASP A 91 15.91 10.34 7.43
C ASP A 91 14.70 9.77 8.20
N SER A 92 14.96 8.82 9.08
CA SER A 92 13.92 8.13 9.85
C SER A 92 13.20 8.99 10.90
N LEU A 93 13.67 10.21 11.15
CA LEU A 93 13.07 11.17 12.10
C LEU A 93 12.30 12.28 11.37
N SER A 94 12.36 12.31 10.04
CA SER A 94 11.69 13.32 9.24
C SER A 94 10.18 13.15 9.29
N GLU A 95 9.45 14.26 9.23
CA GLU A 95 8.01 14.22 8.94
C GLU A 95 7.75 13.45 7.65
N GLY A 96 6.70 12.64 7.66
CA GLY A 96 6.36 11.75 6.56
C GLY A 96 6.93 10.33 6.67
N VAL A 97 7.84 10.05 7.62
CA VAL A 97 8.17 8.67 8.03
C VAL A 97 7.18 8.22 9.09
N ILE A 98 6.27 7.32 8.72
CA ILE A 98 5.16 6.91 9.59
C ILE A 98 5.56 5.72 10.47
N LYS A 99 6.33 4.79 9.93
CA LYS A 99 6.78 3.60 10.65
C LYS A 99 8.12 3.13 10.11
N CYS A 100 9.12 3.02 11.01
CA CYS A 100 10.43 2.51 10.65
C CYS A 100 10.43 0.98 10.62
N GLY A 101 11.07 0.39 9.61
CA GLY A 101 11.19 -1.07 9.49
C GLY A 101 11.33 -1.56 8.05
N LYS A 102 10.89 -2.80 7.84
CA LYS A 102 10.84 -3.44 6.51
C LYS A 102 9.40 -3.85 6.24
N PHE A 103 8.73 -3.03 5.48
CA PHE A 103 7.32 -3.22 5.16
C PHE A 103 7.09 -3.34 3.65
N SER A 104 5.97 -3.95 3.31
CA SER A 104 5.44 -4.02 1.96
C SER A 104 3.93 -3.76 2.00
N THR A 105 3.35 -3.48 0.87
CA THR A 105 1.91 -3.26 0.68
C THR A 105 1.61 -3.39 -0.82
N ALA A 106 0.37 -3.22 -1.22
CA ALA A 106 -0.03 -3.09 -2.62
C ALA A 106 -0.28 -1.60 -2.99
N PRO A 107 -0.24 -1.22 -4.27
CA PRO A 107 -0.64 0.11 -4.72
C PRO A 107 -2.18 0.24 -4.75
N VAL A 108 -2.82 -0.02 -3.63
CA VAL A 108 -4.27 -0.02 -3.44
C VAL A 108 -4.74 1.27 -2.77
N PRO A 109 -5.98 1.69 -2.94
CA PRO A 109 -6.52 2.87 -2.29
C PRO A 109 -6.45 2.79 -0.77
N VAL A 110 -6.28 3.93 -0.11
CA VAL A 110 -6.60 4.08 1.30
C VAL A 110 -8.13 4.09 1.45
N VAL A 111 -8.62 3.67 2.61
CA VAL A 111 -10.06 3.68 2.92
C VAL A 111 -10.34 4.65 4.05
N ILE A 112 -11.34 5.51 3.88
CA ILE A 112 -11.86 6.37 4.96
C ILE A 112 -13.10 5.68 5.53
N TYR A 113 -13.05 5.34 6.81
CA TYR A 113 -14.13 4.65 7.49
C TYR A 113 -14.13 5.00 8.99
N ASN A 114 -15.31 5.30 9.54
CA ASN A 114 -15.51 5.65 10.95
C ASN A 114 -14.51 6.70 11.46
N GLY A 115 -14.36 7.83 10.74
CA GLY A 115 -13.51 8.95 11.13
C GLY A 115 -12.00 8.65 11.10
N ARG A 116 -11.59 7.58 10.44
CA ARG A 116 -10.19 7.22 10.28
C ARG A 116 -9.84 6.90 8.82
N ILE A 117 -8.58 7.11 8.48
CA ILE A 117 -7.97 6.60 7.25
C ILE A 117 -7.26 5.28 7.53
N TRP A 118 -7.40 4.30 6.64
CA TRP A 118 -6.92 2.93 6.82
C TRP A 118 -6.07 2.46 5.65
N ARG A 119 -5.03 1.68 5.96
CA ARG A 119 -4.11 1.11 4.97
C ARG A 119 -3.62 -0.27 5.38
N ALA A 120 -3.73 -1.28 4.48
CA ALA A 120 -3.14 -2.59 4.67
C ALA A 120 -1.62 -2.56 4.45
N MET A 121 -0.90 -3.31 5.27
CA MET A 121 0.56 -3.43 5.25
C MET A 121 0.99 -4.86 5.60
N GLU A 122 2.16 -5.25 5.11
CA GLU A 122 2.81 -6.50 5.49
C GLU A 122 4.24 -6.24 5.99
N THR A 123 4.73 -7.10 6.90
CA THR A 123 6.16 -7.14 7.22
C THR A 123 6.93 -7.85 6.12
N GLY A 124 8.12 -7.35 5.76
CA GLY A 124 8.94 -7.88 4.67
C GLY A 124 10.38 -8.23 5.09
N VAL A 125 10.59 -8.63 6.34
CA VAL A 125 11.93 -8.98 6.85
C VAL A 125 12.34 -10.37 6.33
N LYS A 126 13.47 -10.46 5.63
CA LYS A 126 14.00 -11.74 5.14
C LYS A 126 14.34 -12.65 6.32
N GLY A 127 13.80 -13.87 6.30
CA GLY A 127 14.03 -14.87 7.35
C GLY A 127 13.02 -14.83 8.50
N GLU A 128 12.12 -13.85 8.53
CA GLU A 128 10.99 -13.80 9.45
C GLU A 128 9.69 -14.24 8.77
N VAL A 129 8.75 -14.71 9.57
CA VAL A 129 7.41 -15.05 9.09
C VAL A 129 6.69 -13.74 8.76
N PRO A 130 6.22 -13.54 7.50
CA PRO A 130 5.48 -12.36 7.12
C PRO A 130 4.19 -12.21 7.95
N ARG A 131 3.89 -10.97 8.34
CA ARG A 131 2.67 -10.63 9.08
C ARG A 131 1.87 -9.61 8.31
N ALA A 132 0.58 -9.85 8.16
CA ALA A 132 -0.38 -8.86 7.69
C ALA A 132 -0.87 -8.01 8.86
N PHE A 133 -1.01 -6.72 8.67
CA PHE A 133 -1.57 -5.78 9.66
C PHE A 133 -2.19 -4.57 8.95
N VAL A 134 -3.00 -3.82 9.68
CA VAL A 134 -3.61 -2.59 9.15
C VAL A 134 -3.13 -1.41 9.96
N MET A 135 -2.76 -0.33 9.28
CA MET A 135 -2.45 0.96 9.89
C MET A 135 -3.62 1.90 9.75
N SER A 136 -3.81 2.77 10.75
CA SER A 136 -4.82 3.82 10.66
C SER A 136 -4.44 5.07 11.43
N ALA A 137 -5.00 6.21 11.02
CA ALA A 137 -4.92 7.50 11.72
C ALA A 137 -6.30 8.16 11.77
N PRO A 138 -6.63 8.94 12.81
CA PRO A 138 -7.79 9.81 12.80
C PRO A 138 -7.74 10.73 11.58
N ILE A 139 -8.87 10.93 10.90
CA ILE A 139 -8.91 11.69 9.65
C ILE A 139 -8.56 13.18 9.85
N ASP A 140 -8.85 13.71 11.02
CA ASP A 140 -8.58 15.09 11.46
C ASP A 140 -7.19 15.29 12.07
N SER A 141 -6.36 14.24 12.11
CA SER A 141 -4.99 14.33 12.65
C SER A 141 -3.98 14.79 11.59
N ASN A 142 -2.78 15.20 12.02
CA ASN A 142 -1.69 15.46 11.10
C ASN A 142 -1.13 14.14 10.54
N LEU A 143 -1.54 13.80 9.31
CA LEU A 143 -1.15 12.54 8.66
C LEU A 143 0.36 12.41 8.38
N MET A 144 1.12 13.54 8.44
CA MET A 144 2.57 13.53 8.24
C MET A 144 3.34 13.09 9.48
N LYS A 145 2.68 12.98 10.63
CA LYS A 145 3.30 12.64 11.91
C LYS A 145 3.11 11.17 12.27
N ALA A 146 4.19 10.51 12.66
CA ALA A 146 4.17 9.09 13.05
C ALA A 146 3.24 8.80 14.23
N GLU A 147 3.17 9.72 15.20
CA GLU A 147 2.31 9.61 16.39
C GLU A 147 0.81 9.63 16.09
N SER A 148 0.40 10.10 14.91
CA SER A 148 -1.00 10.06 14.47
C SER A 148 -1.44 8.65 14.07
N TRP A 149 -0.49 7.77 13.75
CA TRP A 149 -0.75 6.45 13.21
C TRP A 149 -0.63 5.35 14.26
N VAL A 150 -1.58 4.44 14.24
CA VAL A 150 -1.54 3.20 15.03
C VAL A 150 -1.58 2.00 14.09
N SER A 151 -1.17 0.85 14.60
CA SER A 151 -1.20 -0.41 13.86
C SER A 151 -1.97 -1.45 14.65
N THR A 152 -2.74 -2.29 13.98
CA THR A 152 -3.32 -3.48 14.60
C THR A 152 -2.21 -4.47 14.99
N ASN A 153 -2.58 -5.50 15.75
CA ASN A 153 -1.76 -6.71 15.86
C ASN A 153 -1.50 -7.29 14.47
N GLY A 154 -0.37 -7.97 14.30
CA GLY A 154 -0.01 -8.63 13.04
C GLY A 154 -0.43 -10.11 13.05
N ILE A 155 -1.13 -10.54 11.99
CA ILE A 155 -1.45 -11.95 11.76
C ILE A 155 -0.29 -12.60 11.01
N ALA A 156 0.44 -13.48 11.70
CA ALA A 156 1.56 -14.22 11.11
C ALA A 156 1.03 -15.24 10.10
N PHE A 157 1.71 -15.34 8.94
CA PHE A 157 1.41 -16.40 7.98
C PHE A 157 1.75 -17.78 8.56
N ASN A 158 0.88 -18.77 8.34
CA ASN A 158 1.17 -20.15 8.67
C ASN A 158 0.73 -21.06 7.51
N SER A 159 1.68 -21.75 6.89
CA SER A 159 1.41 -22.67 5.78
C SER A 159 0.59 -23.91 6.18
N GLU A 160 0.52 -24.24 7.47
CA GLU A 160 -0.27 -25.38 7.97
C GLU A 160 -1.79 -25.16 7.88
N TRP A 161 -2.24 -23.94 7.63
CA TRP A 161 -3.66 -23.64 7.39
C TRP A 161 -4.16 -24.12 6.02
N PHE A 162 -3.25 -24.50 5.14
CA PHE A 162 -3.55 -24.86 3.76
C PHE A 162 -3.32 -26.36 3.51
N ASP A 163 -3.97 -26.89 2.46
CA ASP A 163 -3.72 -28.26 2.01
C ASP A 163 -2.22 -28.42 1.68
N LYS A 164 -1.60 -29.50 2.18
CA LYS A 164 -0.19 -29.83 1.97
C LYS A 164 0.21 -30.00 0.50
N LYS A 165 -0.77 -30.20 -0.38
CA LYS A 165 -0.56 -30.25 -1.84
C LYS A 165 -0.35 -28.87 -2.46
N LEU A 166 -0.64 -27.79 -1.72
CA LEU A 166 -0.48 -26.42 -2.19
C LEU A 166 0.90 -25.87 -1.83
N VAL A 167 1.51 -25.17 -2.75
CA VAL A 167 2.77 -24.44 -2.52
C VAL A 167 2.41 -23.01 -2.14
N VAL A 168 2.12 -22.78 -0.88
CA VAL A 168 1.82 -21.46 -0.32
C VAL A 168 3.06 -20.89 0.37
N LYS A 169 3.28 -19.59 0.26
CA LYS A 169 4.52 -18.93 0.69
C LYS A 169 4.32 -17.89 1.78
N GLN A 170 3.35 -16.98 1.61
CA GLN A 170 3.23 -15.80 2.45
C GLN A 170 1.94 -15.02 2.21
N TRP A 171 1.68 -14.05 3.08
CA TRP A 171 0.78 -12.95 2.83
C TRP A 171 1.41 -11.95 1.87
N VAL A 172 0.63 -11.43 0.91
CA VAL A 172 1.07 -10.36 0.00
C VAL A 172 -0.10 -9.51 -0.46
N GLU A 173 0.14 -8.21 -0.57
CA GLU A 173 -0.73 -7.27 -1.26
C GLU A 173 -2.15 -7.17 -0.66
N GLY A 174 -2.23 -6.90 0.64
CA GLY A 174 -3.49 -6.64 1.33
C GLY A 174 -4.19 -5.37 0.81
N ASN A 175 -5.51 -5.40 0.82
CA ASN A 175 -6.37 -4.29 0.43
C ASN A 175 -7.52 -4.12 1.43
N VAL A 176 -7.49 -3.04 2.21
CA VAL A 176 -8.60 -2.72 3.12
C VAL A 176 -9.81 -2.28 2.30
N VAL A 177 -10.95 -2.88 2.60
CA VAL A 177 -12.24 -2.55 1.96
C VAL A 177 -13.38 -2.61 2.98
N ILE A 178 -14.49 -1.92 2.68
CA ILE A 178 -15.74 -2.06 3.42
C ILE A 178 -16.51 -3.20 2.78
N ALA A 179 -16.69 -4.29 3.53
CA ALA A 179 -17.44 -5.46 3.07
C ALA A 179 -18.96 -5.13 2.96
N PRO A 180 -19.75 -5.91 2.19
CA PRO A 180 -21.18 -5.69 2.03
C PRO A 180 -21.99 -5.69 3.34
N ASN A 181 -21.50 -6.34 4.38
CA ASN A 181 -22.08 -6.35 5.72
C ASN A 181 -21.69 -5.12 6.58
N GLY A 182 -20.97 -4.15 6.00
CA GLY A 182 -20.51 -2.93 6.66
C GLY A 182 -19.24 -3.09 7.50
N LYS A 183 -18.65 -4.28 7.61
CA LYS A 183 -17.39 -4.47 8.32
C LYS A 183 -16.21 -4.00 7.49
N LEU A 184 -15.20 -3.47 8.17
CA LEU A 184 -13.90 -3.18 7.56
C LEU A 184 -13.07 -4.46 7.55
N VAL A 185 -12.54 -4.84 6.40
CA VAL A 185 -11.73 -6.04 6.23
C VAL A 185 -10.50 -5.75 5.38
N ASP A 186 -9.43 -6.49 5.65
CA ASP A 186 -8.28 -6.57 4.76
C ASP A 186 -8.41 -7.85 3.93
N VAL A 187 -8.62 -7.70 2.62
CA VAL A 187 -8.60 -8.81 1.67
C VAL A 187 -7.18 -8.97 1.19
N ILE A 188 -6.50 -10.02 1.68
CA ILE A 188 -5.09 -10.24 1.39
C ILE A 188 -4.87 -11.44 0.48
N ARG A 189 -3.99 -11.28 -0.49
CA ARG A 189 -3.60 -12.35 -1.40
C ARG A 189 -2.76 -13.40 -0.65
N VAL A 190 -3.08 -14.66 -0.87
CA VAL A 190 -2.23 -15.79 -0.51
C VAL A 190 -1.30 -16.08 -1.67
N ASP A 191 0.02 -15.97 -1.46
CA ASP A 191 1.01 -16.28 -2.51
C ASP A 191 1.07 -17.80 -2.72
N ASN A 192 0.16 -18.29 -3.57
CA ASN A 192 -0.06 -19.69 -3.88
C ASN A 192 0.45 -20.00 -5.30
N TRP A 193 1.52 -20.77 -5.39
CA TRP A 193 2.18 -21.08 -6.65
C TRP A 193 1.57 -22.27 -7.39
N THR A 194 0.68 -23.01 -6.74
CA THR A 194 0.02 -24.19 -7.35
C THR A 194 -1.09 -23.78 -8.29
N ASN A 195 -2.08 -22.99 -7.84
CA ASN A 195 -3.23 -22.61 -8.64
C ASN A 195 -3.60 -21.12 -8.57
N GLY A 196 -3.02 -20.36 -7.65
CA GLY A 196 -3.16 -18.91 -7.57
C GLY A 196 -4.56 -18.36 -7.24
N ASN A 197 -5.49 -19.20 -6.76
CA ASN A 197 -6.90 -18.82 -6.61
C ASN A 197 -7.31 -18.71 -5.14
N MET A 198 -6.49 -18.07 -4.29
CA MET A 198 -6.77 -17.95 -2.87
C MET A 198 -6.54 -16.54 -2.36
N ALA A 199 -7.39 -16.13 -1.45
CA ALA A 199 -7.23 -14.96 -0.62
C ALA A 199 -7.64 -15.27 0.81
N ALA A 200 -7.28 -14.39 1.74
CA ALA A 200 -7.78 -14.42 3.10
C ALA A 200 -8.49 -13.10 3.41
N ILE A 201 -9.48 -13.15 4.30
CA ILE A 201 -10.23 -12.00 4.78
C ILE A 201 -9.91 -11.82 6.25
N LEU A 202 -9.21 -10.73 6.57
CA LEU A 202 -8.87 -10.38 7.94
C LEU A 202 -9.82 -9.27 8.40
N THR A 203 -10.59 -9.51 9.45
CA THR A 203 -11.55 -8.52 9.96
C THR A 203 -10.87 -7.50 10.86
N VAL A 204 -11.03 -6.21 10.56
CA VAL A 204 -10.59 -5.11 11.41
C VAL A 204 -11.70 -4.82 12.42
N GLU A 205 -11.50 -5.15 13.69
CA GLU A 205 -12.48 -4.87 14.74
C GLU A 205 -12.35 -3.44 15.28
N ASP A 206 -11.10 -2.98 15.44
CA ASP A 206 -10.76 -1.62 15.84
C ASP A 206 -9.35 -1.22 15.35
N SER A 207 -8.85 -0.06 15.78
CA SER A 207 -7.53 0.45 15.34
C SER A 207 -6.34 -0.38 15.84
N ASN A 208 -6.53 -1.32 16.74
CA ASN A 208 -5.50 -2.17 17.34
C ASN A 208 -5.73 -3.66 17.10
N THR A 209 -6.93 -4.04 16.66
CA THR A 209 -7.36 -5.44 16.61
C THR A 209 -7.70 -5.89 15.19
N LEU A 210 -6.92 -6.85 14.70
CA LEU A 210 -7.15 -7.62 13.48
C LEU A 210 -7.43 -9.07 13.83
N VAL A 211 -8.52 -9.63 13.31
CA VAL A 211 -8.99 -10.99 13.63
C VAL A 211 -9.00 -11.83 12.35
N PHE A 212 -8.63 -13.09 12.50
CA PHE A 212 -8.60 -14.06 11.41
C PHE A 212 -8.87 -15.47 11.91
N ASN A 213 -9.82 -16.17 11.29
CA ASN A 213 -10.09 -17.57 11.50
C ASN A 213 -9.73 -18.39 10.24
N PRO A 214 -8.61 -19.13 10.22
CA PRO A 214 -8.15 -19.82 9.01
C PRO A 214 -9.12 -20.86 8.46
N LYS A 215 -10.09 -21.33 9.26
CA LYS A 215 -11.10 -22.31 8.81
C LYS A 215 -12.24 -21.68 8.01
N GLU A 216 -12.49 -20.38 8.21
CA GLU A 216 -13.64 -19.66 7.64
C GLU A 216 -13.21 -18.56 6.68
N ASP A 217 -12.07 -17.91 6.96
CA ASP A 217 -11.66 -16.69 6.31
C ASP A 217 -10.67 -16.89 5.13
N ILE A 218 -10.26 -18.16 4.87
CA ILE A 218 -9.53 -18.50 3.64
C ILE A 218 -10.57 -18.80 2.55
N ILE A 219 -10.54 -18.04 1.47
CA ILE A 219 -11.53 -18.11 0.42
C ILE A 219 -10.91 -18.49 -0.93
N ASN A 220 -11.71 -19.14 -1.79
CA ASN A 220 -11.40 -19.27 -3.18
C ASN A 220 -11.67 -17.92 -3.87
N PHE A 221 -10.61 -17.30 -4.40
CA PHE A 221 -10.67 -16.01 -5.06
C PHE A 221 -10.02 -16.12 -6.44
N PRO A 222 -10.81 -16.37 -7.50
CA PRO A 222 -10.29 -16.60 -8.85
C PRO A 222 -9.38 -15.46 -9.32
N GLY A 223 -8.15 -15.78 -9.69
CA GLY A 223 -7.14 -14.79 -10.12
C GLY A 223 -6.32 -14.17 -8.98
N GLY A 224 -6.65 -14.45 -7.70
CA GLY A 224 -6.04 -13.79 -6.54
C GLY A 224 -4.55 -14.09 -6.29
N GLY A 225 -3.94 -15.03 -6.96
CA GLY A 225 -2.57 -15.44 -6.62
C GLY A 225 -1.64 -15.76 -7.79
N LYS A 226 -2.06 -15.57 -9.02
CA LYS A 226 -1.16 -15.81 -10.16
C LYS A 226 -0.11 -14.72 -10.26
N LYS A 227 1.18 -15.08 -10.14
CA LYS A 227 2.23 -14.35 -10.87
C LYS A 227 1.80 -14.33 -12.33
N ILE A 228 1.75 -13.15 -12.93
CA ILE A 228 1.79 -13.01 -14.38
C ILE A 228 3.15 -13.54 -14.77
N HIS A 229 3.22 -14.81 -15.17
CA HIS A 229 4.37 -15.29 -15.92
C HIS A 229 4.26 -14.65 -17.28
N ASN A 230 5.14 -13.69 -17.58
CA ASN A 230 5.41 -13.38 -18.95
C ASN A 230 5.85 -14.70 -19.60
N PRO A 231 5.16 -15.18 -20.64
CA PRO A 231 5.73 -16.25 -21.45
C PRO A 231 7.03 -15.71 -22.04
N VAL A 232 8.11 -16.45 -21.81
CA VAL A 232 9.40 -16.26 -22.48
C VAL A 232 9.20 -16.59 -23.96
#